data_9c89b9baf8387bca0eb068e9c7ef8f1a
#
_entry.id   9c89b9baf8387bca0eb068e9c7ef8f1a
#
_cell.length_a   1.000
_cell.length_b   1.000
_cell.length_c   1.000
_cell.angle_alpha   90.00
_cell.angle_beta   90.00
_cell.angle_gamma   90.00
#
_symmetry.space_group_name_H-M   'P 1'
#
loop_
_entity.id
_entity.type
_entity.pdbx_description
1 polymer ?
#
loop_
_entity_poly.entity_id
_entity_poly.type
_entity_poly.pdbx_seq_one_letter_code
_entity_poly.pdbx_strand_id
1 'polypeptide(L)'
;LMILLNKTNTINADLWNVWLKIFTAVAVASITKSVILAFVVAAVQVVVELKSADANQHRIEKLTGIPGVTCTHTTLTFCAVMYPIACLLKKIPGMDRKFDTETLRNKFGIFAENHGLGFILGCLFGAVARYAFADVLILGVKAATAMTLFPVVAKYFMQALSPISEAMSEFMNKKFEGKELNVGLDWPIMGGCNEIWLTIL
;
A
#
# COMPACT_ATOMS: atom_id res chain seq x y z
N LEU A 1 15.35 -1.99 18.18
CA LEU A 1 15.07 -2.83 19.37
C LEU A 1 14.45 -4.18 18.95
N MET A 2 13.34 -4.22 18.21
CA MET A 2 12.65 -5.47 17.81
C MET A 2 13.57 -6.45 17.05
N ILE A 3 14.40 -5.95 16.12
CA ILE A 3 15.38 -6.75 15.37
C ILE A 3 16.43 -7.33 16.31
N LEU A 4 16.95 -6.52 17.23
CA LEU A 4 17.93 -6.96 18.23
C LEU A 4 17.38 -8.06 19.13
N LEU A 5 16.08 -7.99 19.44
CA LEU A 5 15.38 -8.99 20.26
C LEU A 5 14.88 -10.21 19.44
N ASN A 6 15.24 -10.33 18.17
CA ASN A 6 14.77 -11.38 17.26
C ASN A 6 13.23 -11.47 17.17
N LYS A 7 12.54 -10.34 17.25
CA LYS A 7 11.08 -10.30 17.20
C LYS A 7 10.52 -9.88 15.84
N THR A 8 11.36 -9.40 14.94
CA THR A 8 11.04 -9.10 13.54
C THR A 8 12.28 -9.24 12.66
N ASN A 9 12.07 -9.57 11.42
CA ASN A 9 13.08 -9.58 10.37
C ASN A 9 12.95 -8.37 9.43
N THR A 10 12.01 -7.47 9.70
CA THR A 10 11.71 -6.31 8.84
C THR A 10 12.29 -5.03 9.42
N ILE A 11 12.97 -4.26 8.55
CA ILE A 11 13.41 -2.90 8.80
C ILE A 11 12.44 -1.97 8.06
N ASN A 12 11.82 -1.04 8.78
CA ASN A 12 11.04 0.02 8.13
C ASN A 12 11.99 1.08 7.59
N ALA A 13 12.15 1.12 6.26
CA ALA A 13 13.02 2.07 5.56
C ALA A 13 12.25 3.25 4.95
N ASP A 14 10.93 3.28 5.09
CA ASP A 14 10.08 4.30 4.49
C ASP A 14 9.75 5.43 5.47
N LEU A 15 10.18 6.65 5.14
CA LEU A 15 9.91 7.84 5.94
C LEU A 15 8.42 8.23 5.97
N TRP A 16 7.65 7.89 4.94
CA TRP A 16 6.21 8.17 4.88
C TRP A 16 5.45 7.47 6.00
N ASN A 17 5.94 6.33 6.40
CA ASN A 17 5.34 5.53 7.45
C ASN A 17 5.40 6.20 8.84
N VAL A 18 6.31 7.16 9.04
CA VAL A 18 6.40 7.95 10.28
C VAL A 18 5.16 8.81 10.49
N TRP A 19 4.59 9.37 9.41
CA TRP A 19 3.40 10.22 9.50
C TRP A 19 2.20 9.50 10.07
N LEU A 20 1.99 8.23 9.72
CA LEU A 20 0.88 7.43 10.27
C LEU A 20 0.98 7.29 11.79
N LYS A 21 2.20 7.14 12.33
CA LYS A 21 2.45 7.04 13.77
C LYS A 21 2.22 8.38 14.45
N ILE A 22 2.63 9.48 13.80
CA ILE A 22 2.38 10.84 14.30
C ILE A 22 0.87 11.10 14.34
N PHE A 23 0.12 10.79 13.28
CA PHE A 23 -1.34 10.94 13.27
C PHE A 23 -2.01 10.12 14.37
N THR A 24 -1.60 8.86 14.57
CA THR A 24 -2.12 8.02 15.65
C THR A 24 -1.81 8.64 17.02
N ALA A 25 -0.57 9.09 17.24
CA ALA A 25 -0.17 9.71 18.50
C ALA A 25 -0.97 11.00 18.76
N VAL A 26 -1.12 11.87 17.75
CA VAL A 26 -1.89 13.11 17.87
C VAL A 26 -3.37 12.81 18.15
N ALA A 27 -3.97 11.86 17.45
CA ALA A 27 -5.37 11.47 17.68
C ALA A 27 -5.58 10.95 19.12
N VAL A 28 -4.72 10.04 19.58
CA VAL A 28 -4.80 9.50 20.95
C VAL A 28 -4.58 10.61 21.98
N ALA A 29 -3.57 11.46 21.79
CA ALA A 29 -3.33 12.59 22.71
C ALA A 29 -4.51 13.55 22.75
N SER A 30 -5.13 13.82 21.62
CA SER A 30 -6.29 14.71 21.52
C SER A 30 -7.52 14.19 22.28
N ILE A 31 -7.74 12.87 22.22
CA ILE A 31 -8.87 12.21 22.88
C ILE A 31 -8.60 12.00 24.38
N THR A 32 -7.42 11.46 24.71
CA THR A 32 -7.10 11.01 26.08
C THR A 32 -6.42 12.07 26.93
N LYS A 33 -5.95 13.17 26.31
CA LYS A 33 -5.12 14.21 26.92
C LYS A 33 -3.81 13.67 27.56
N SER A 34 -3.39 12.46 27.18
CA SER A 34 -2.21 11.79 27.70
C SER A 34 -1.17 11.59 26.60
N VAL A 35 -0.04 12.28 26.71
CA VAL A 35 1.10 12.14 25.80
C VAL A 35 1.75 10.76 25.95
N ILE A 36 1.83 10.25 27.18
CA ILE A 36 2.40 8.92 27.45
C ILE A 36 1.59 7.85 26.75
N LEU A 37 0.26 7.87 26.87
CA LEU A 37 -0.60 6.91 26.20
C LEU A 37 -0.50 7.01 24.68
N ALA A 38 -0.38 8.22 24.13
CA ALA A 38 -0.17 8.44 22.72
C ALA A 38 1.11 7.76 22.20
N PHE A 39 2.21 7.90 22.92
CA PHE A 39 3.47 7.21 22.60
C PHE A 39 3.35 5.69 22.71
N VAL A 40 2.71 5.17 23.73
CA VAL A 40 2.50 3.73 23.91
C VAL A 40 1.68 3.15 22.75
N VAL A 41 0.59 3.80 22.37
CA VAL A 41 -0.27 3.34 21.26
C VAL A 41 0.49 3.40 19.93
N ALA A 42 1.23 4.46 19.67
CA ALA A 42 2.06 4.55 18.46
C ALA A 42 3.17 3.48 18.44
N ALA A 43 3.78 3.17 19.57
CA ALA A 43 4.77 2.09 19.68
C ALA A 43 4.15 0.71 19.43
N VAL A 44 2.95 0.46 19.97
CA VAL A 44 2.19 -0.79 19.68
C VAL A 44 1.86 -0.88 18.20
N GLN A 45 1.44 0.21 17.58
CA GLN A 45 1.19 0.25 16.13
C GLN A 45 2.43 -0.18 15.33
N VAL A 46 3.62 0.35 15.66
CA VAL A 46 4.88 -0.05 15.00
C VAL A 46 5.13 -1.55 15.15
N VAL A 47 4.92 -2.12 16.35
CA VAL A 47 5.09 -3.56 16.58
C VAL A 47 4.15 -4.37 15.71
N VAL A 48 2.89 -3.99 15.65
CA VAL A 48 1.87 -4.68 14.86
C VAL A 48 2.18 -4.59 13.37
N GLU A 49 2.58 -3.43 12.87
CA GLU A 49 2.95 -3.23 11.45
C GLU A 49 4.17 -4.06 11.05
N LEU A 50 5.22 -4.10 11.87
CA LEU A 50 6.40 -4.92 11.61
C LEU A 50 6.06 -6.41 11.60
N LYS A 51 5.21 -6.88 12.51
CA LYS A 51 4.73 -8.26 12.53
C LYS A 51 3.84 -8.59 11.33
N SER A 52 3.01 -7.66 10.91
CA SER A 52 2.21 -7.79 9.70
C SER A 52 3.09 -7.85 8.44
N ALA A 53 4.14 -7.04 8.39
CA ALA A 53 5.12 -7.04 7.32
C ALA A 53 5.87 -8.38 7.24
N ASP A 54 6.32 -8.92 8.36
CA ASP A 54 6.94 -10.26 8.42
C ASP A 54 5.98 -11.34 7.89
N ALA A 55 4.73 -11.31 8.31
CA ALA A 55 3.72 -12.30 7.93
C ALA A 55 3.33 -12.24 6.44
N ASN A 56 3.42 -11.07 5.83
CA ASN A 56 3.06 -10.87 4.42
C ASN A 56 4.27 -10.79 3.47
N GLN A 57 5.50 -10.89 3.98
CA GLN A 57 6.73 -10.73 3.20
C GLN A 57 6.71 -11.54 1.89
N HIS A 58 6.47 -12.82 1.96
CA HIS A 58 6.47 -13.69 0.78
C HIS A 58 5.39 -13.30 -0.25
N ARG A 59 4.25 -12.77 0.19
CA ARG A 59 3.19 -12.28 -0.71
C ARG A 59 3.59 -11.00 -1.41
N ILE A 60 4.23 -10.09 -0.68
CA ILE A 60 4.72 -8.82 -1.21
C ILE A 60 5.87 -9.06 -2.19
N GLU A 61 6.81 -9.93 -1.85
CA GLU A 61 7.89 -10.35 -2.74
C GLU A 61 7.35 -10.93 -4.05
N LYS A 62 6.35 -11.82 -3.97
CA LYS A 62 5.69 -12.39 -5.15
C LYS A 62 4.94 -11.33 -5.98
N LEU A 63 4.36 -10.32 -5.34
CA LEU A 63 3.64 -9.23 -5.99
C LEU A 63 4.59 -8.27 -6.71
N THR A 64 5.67 -7.91 -6.05
CA THR A 64 6.64 -6.92 -6.55
C THR A 64 7.70 -7.51 -7.46
N GLY A 65 7.99 -8.81 -7.30
CA GLY A 65 9.11 -9.50 -7.95
C GLY A 65 10.49 -9.10 -7.39
N ILE A 66 10.54 -8.40 -6.25
CA ILE A 66 11.79 -7.92 -5.63
C ILE A 66 12.07 -8.72 -4.37
N PRO A 67 13.18 -9.51 -4.33
CA PRO A 67 13.56 -10.29 -3.16
C PRO A 67 13.86 -9.41 -1.94
N GLY A 68 13.51 -9.90 -0.75
CA GLY A 68 13.81 -9.22 0.51
C GLY A 68 13.04 -7.91 0.75
N VAL A 69 11.99 -7.64 -0.03
CA VAL A 69 11.11 -6.50 0.15
C VAL A 69 9.81 -6.93 0.82
N THR A 70 9.32 -6.10 1.73
CA THR A 70 8.00 -6.23 2.36
C THR A 70 7.36 -4.85 2.53
N CYS A 71 6.10 -4.83 2.94
CA CYS A 71 5.36 -3.58 3.14
C CYS A 71 5.01 -3.39 4.62
N THR A 72 5.32 -2.21 5.16
CA THR A 72 5.10 -1.86 6.57
C THR A 72 3.90 -0.94 6.79
N HIS A 73 2.98 -0.87 5.83
CA HIS A 73 1.81 0.00 5.93
C HIS A 73 0.74 -0.57 6.86
N THR A 74 0.07 0.32 7.60
CA THR A 74 -1.01 -0.02 8.54
C THR A 74 -2.14 -0.82 7.90
N THR A 75 -2.45 -0.60 6.62
CA THR A 75 -3.52 -1.32 5.92
C THR A 75 -3.27 -2.83 5.85
N LEU A 76 -2.01 -3.28 5.83
CA LEU A 76 -1.70 -4.70 5.86
C LEU A 76 -2.12 -5.39 7.17
N THR A 77 -2.26 -4.63 8.26
CA THR A 77 -2.77 -5.19 9.52
C THR A 77 -4.24 -5.62 9.39
N PHE A 78 -4.99 -4.96 8.51
CA PHE A 78 -6.38 -5.34 8.21
C PHE A 78 -6.49 -6.61 7.38
N CYS A 79 -5.41 -7.11 6.78
CA CYS A 79 -5.41 -8.38 6.04
C CYS A 79 -5.90 -9.54 6.91
N ALA A 80 -5.60 -9.54 8.22
CA ALA A 80 -6.08 -10.55 9.15
C ALA A 80 -7.61 -10.57 9.27
N VAL A 81 -8.26 -9.40 9.20
CA VAL A 81 -9.72 -9.24 9.25
C VAL A 81 -10.34 -9.45 7.87
N MET A 82 -9.71 -8.93 6.82
CA MET A 82 -10.22 -9.00 5.45
C MET A 82 -10.09 -10.39 4.82
N TYR A 83 -9.10 -11.18 5.22
CA TYR A 83 -8.89 -12.52 4.67
C TYR A 83 -10.09 -13.47 4.89
N PRO A 84 -10.66 -13.59 6.09
CA PRO A 84 -11.88 -14.38 6.29
C PRO A 84 -13.06 -13.88 5.45
N ILE A 85 -13.22 -12.57 5.32
CA ILE A 85 -14.28 -11.96 4.50
C ILE A 85 -14.05 -12.30 3.02
N ALA A 86 -12.84 -12.19 2.53
CA ALA A 86 -12.48 -12.57 1.16
C ALA A 86 -12.75 -14.07 0.90
N CYS A 87 -12.44 -14.95 1.87
CA CYS A 87 -12.74 -16.37 1.78
C CYS A 87 -14.25 -16.65 1.74
N LEU A 88 -15.05 -15.85 2.45
CA LEU A 88 -16.51 -15.95 2.43
C LEU A 88 -17.07 -15.48 1.07
N LEU A 89 -16.57 -14.35 0.56
CA LEU A 89 -16.98 -13.81 -0.74
C LEU A 89 -16.65 -14.75 -1.89
N LYS A 90 -15.53 -15.45 -1.84
CA LYS A 90 -15.16 -16.47 -2.85
C LYS A 90 -16.14 -17.64 -2.95
N LYS A 91 -16.97 -17.87 -1.92
CA LYS A 91 -18.02 -18.91 -1.97
C LYS A 91 -19.24 -18.48 -2.78
N ILE A 92 -19.37 -17.20 -3.12
CA ILE A 92 -20.48 -16.69 -3.92
C ILE A 92 -20.20 -17.04 -5.40
N PRO A 93 -21.12 -17.77 -6.07
CA PRO A 93 -20.94 -18.13 -7.47
C PRO A 93 -20.72 -16.88 -8.36
N GLY A 94 -19.65 -16.89 -9.13
CA GLY A 94 -19.32 -15.79 -10.04
C GLY A 94 -18.34 -14.75 -9.47
N MET A 95 -18.08 -14.70 -8.16
CA MET A 95 -17.08 -13.82 -7.56
C MET A 95 -15.64 -14.33 -7.74
N ASP A 96 -15.48 -15.59 -8.07
CA ASP A 96 -14.18 -16.22 -8.33
C ASP A 96 -13.70 -16.06 -9.78
N ARG A 97 -14.44 -15.29 -10.60
CA ARG A 97 -14.02 -14.95 -11.95
C ARG A 97 -12.81 -14.05 -11.88
N LYS A 98 -11.71 -14.52 -12.45
CA LYS A 98 -10.54 -13.67 -12.67
C LYS A 98 -10.93 -12.55 -13.63
N PHE A 99 -11.19 -11.38 -13.09
CA PHE A 99 -11.23 -10.18 -13.88
C PHE A 99 -9.78 -9.76 -14.11
N ASP A 100 -9.16 -10.32 -15.14
CA ASP A 100 -7.87 -9.80 -15.54
C ASP A 100 -8.06 -8.53 -16.36
N THR A 101 -7.04 -7.69 -16.35
CA THR A 101 -7.03 -6.40 -17.08
C THR A 101 -7.27 -6.60 -18.55
N GLU A 102 -6.84 -7.72 -19.11
CA GLU A 102 -6.94 -8.05 -20.52
C GLU A 102 -8.38 -8.38 -20.91
N THR A 103 -9.09 -9.14 -20.09
CA THR A 103 -10.51 -9.45 -20.29
C THR A 103 -11.38 -8.19 -20.18
N LEU A 104 -11.10 -7.31 -19.21
CA LEU A 104 -11.78 -6.03 -19.07
C LEU A 104 -11.50 -5.11 -20.26
N ARG A 105 -10.24 -5.02 -20.67
CA ARG A 105 -9.81 -4.22 -21.82
C ARG A 105 -10.48 -4.70 -23.13
N ASN A 106 -10.54 -6.00 -23.34
CA ASN A 106 -11.18 -6.59 -24.52
C ASN A 106 -12.69 -6.35 -24.55
N LYS A 107 -13.34 -6.24 -23.38
CA LYS A 107 -14.79 -6.03 -23.28
C LYS A 107 -15.20 -4.56 -23.27
N PHE A 108 -14.46 -3.71 -22.60
CA PHE A 108 -14.79 -2.30 -22.37
C PHE A 108 -13.82 -1.32 -23.05
N GLY A 109 -12.79 -1.84 -23.72
CA GLY A 109 -11.81 -1.01 -24.44
C GLY A 109 -11.11 0.00 -23.54
N ILE A 110 -10.98 1.21 -24.05
CA ILE A 110 -10.29 2.33 -23.39
C ILE A 110 -10.89 2.70 -22.01
N PHE A 111 -12.18 2.41 -21.80
CA PHE A 111 -12.86 2.72 -20.53
C PHE A 111 -12.44 1.79 -19.38
N ALA A 112 -11.84 0.65 -19.67
CA ALA A 112 -11.29 -0.24 -18.66
C ALA A 112 -9.83 0.06 -18.28
N GLU A 113 -9.22 1.04 -18.93
CA GLU A 113 -7.87 1.49 -18.60
C GLU A 113 -7.91 2.57 -17.50
N ASN A 114 -6.81 2.73 -16.76
CA ASN A 114 -6.71 3.66 -15.63
C ASN A 114 -7.19 5.08 -15.97
N HIS A 115 -6.89 5.57 -17.17
CA HIS A 115 -7.33 6.89 -17.59
C HIS A 115 -8.84 6.96 -17.86
N GLY A 116 -9.44 5.91 -18.44
CA GLY A 116 -10.88 5.86 -18.67
C GLY A 116 -11.66 5.78 -17.38
N LEU A 117 -11.26 4.87 -16.49
CA LEU A 117 -11.85 4.73 -15.16
C LEU A 117 -11.66 5.99 -14.32
N GLY A 118 -10.47 6.60 -14.34
CA GLY A 118 -10.18 7.84 -13.66
C GLY A 118 -11.07 8.98 -14.14
N PHE A 119 -11.29 9.10 -15.46
CA PHE A 119 -12.18 10.10 -16.01
C PHE A 119 -13.63 9.92 -15.53
N ILE A 120 -14.15 8.69 -15.60
CA ILE A 120 -15.52 8.38 -15.16
C ILE A 120 -15.69 8.68 -13.68
N LEU A 121 -14.76 8.24 -12.82
CA LEU A 121 -14.82 8.49 -11.38
C LEU A 121 -14.70 9.97 -11.04
N GLY A 122 -13.78 10.69 -11.70
CA GLY A 122 -13.64 12.13 -11.52
C GLY A 122 -14.92 12.89 -11.88
N CYS A 123 -15.55 12.54 -13.02
CA CYS A 123 -16.83 13.10 -13.42
C CYS A 123 -17.95 12.75 -12.43
N LEU A 124 -18.00 11.51 -11.95
CA LEU A 124 -18.98 11.06 -10.96
C LEU A 124 -18.86 11.86 -9.67
N PHE A 125 -17.65 12.00 -9.12
CA PHE A 125 -17.41 12.78 -7.91
C PHE A 125 -17.74 14.26 -8.08
N GLY A 126 -17.37 14.85 -9.23
CA GLY A 126 -17.74 16.24 -9.54
C GLY A 126 -19.25 16.45 -9.63
N ALA A 127 -19.97 15.51 -10.25
CA ALA A 127 -21.43 15.55 -10.35
C ALA A 127 -22.10 15.39 -8.98
N VAL A 128 -21.64 14.44 -8.15
CA VAL A 128 -22.15 14.26 -6.77
C VAL A 128 -21.87 15.49 -5.92
N ALA A 129 -20.71 16.14 -6.09
CA ALA A 129 -20.35 17.38 -5.42
C ALA A 129 -21.09 18.60 -5.98
N ARG A 130 -21.93 18.44 -7.00
CA ARG A 130 -22.72 19.49 -7.65
C ARG A 130 -21.87 20.61 -8.27
N TYR A 131 -20.72 20.25 -8.84
CA TYR A 131 -19.89 21.19 -9.57
C TYR A 131 -20.55 21.62 -10.90
N ALA A 132 -20.18 22.78 -11.42
CA ALA A 132 -20.58 23.19 -12.76
C ALA A 132 -20.08 22.18 -13.81
N PHE A 133 -20.79 22.02 -14.92
CA PHE A 133 -20.48 21.01 -15.94
C PHE A 133 -19.01 21.05 -16.42
N ALA A 134 -18.47 22.25 -16.62
CA ALA A 134 -17.07 22.44 -17.00
C ALA A 134 -16.11 21.90 -15.94
N ASP A 135 -16.38 22.17 -14.65
CA ASP A 135 -15.55 21.72 -13.54
C ASP A 135 -15.62 20.20 -13.35
N VAL A 136 -16.77 19.58 -13.63
CA VAL A 136 -16.95 18.13 -13.65
C VAL A 136 -16.00 17.51 -14.69
N LEU A 137 -15.94 18.04 -15.90
CA LEU A 137 -15.05 17.55 -16.95
C LEU A 137 -13.58 17.76 -16.58
N ILE A 138 -13.24 18.93 -16.04
CA ILE A 138 -11.88 19.24 -15.56
C ILE A 138 -11.46 18.25 -14.47
N LEU A 139 -12.34 17.94 -13.52
CA LEU A 139 -12.07 16.96 -12.46
C LEU A 139 -11.88 15.56 -13.05
N GLY A 140 -12.68 15.18 -14.06
CA GLY A 140 -12.53 13.95 -14.81
C GLY A 140 -11.14 13.82 -15.44
N VAL A 141 -10.69 14.87 -16.14
CA VAL A 141 -9.34 14.89 -16.75
C VAL A 141 -8.25 14.83 -15.70
N LYS A 142 -8.37 15.58 -14.59
CA LYS A 142 -7.39 15.54 -13.48
C LYS A 142 -7.29 14.16 -12.86
N ALA A 143 -8.42 13.49 -12.61
CA ALA A 143 -8.46 12.14 -12.07
C ALA A 143 -7.87 11.12 -13.04
N ALA A 144 -8.21 11.19 -14.33
CA ALA A 144 -7.62 10.36 -15.37
C ALA A 144 -6.10 10.49 -15.42
N THR A 145 -5.60 11.72 -15.39
CA THR A 145 -4.16 12.01 -15.39
C THR A 145 -3.48 11.46 -14.15
N ALA A 146 -4.04 11.70 -12.96
CA ALA A 146 -3.50 11.21 -11.71
C ALA A 146 -3.42 9.68 -11.67
N MET A 147 -4.50 9.00 -12.06
CA MET A 147 -4.57 7.54 -12.08
C MET A 147 -3.62 6.89 -13.10
N THR A 148 -3.28 7.62 -14.17
CA THR A 148 -2.33 7.13 -15.16
C THR A 148 -0.87 7.38 -14.76
N LEU A 149 -0.58 8.59 -14.29
CA LEU A 149 0.79 9.00 -14.01
C LEU A 149 1.30 8.46 -12.68
N PHE A 150 0.44 8.38 -11.67
CA PHE A 150 0.86 8.01 -10.32
C PHE A 150 1.49 6.61 -10.26
N PRO A 151 0.90 5.54 -10.83
CA PRO A 151 1.54 4.22 -10.87
C PRO A 151 2.87 4.21 -11.62
N VAL A 152 2.98 4.98 -12.70
CA VAL A 152 4.21 5.09 -13.50
C VAL A 152 5.32 5.72 -12.68
N VAL A 153 5.05 6.85 -12.02
CA VAL A 153 6.01 7.53 -11.15
C VAL A 153 6.40 6.65 -9.98
N ALA A 154 5.44 6.02 -9.31
CA ALA A 154 5.69 5.11 -8.20
C ALA A 154 6.56 3.91 -8.61
N LYS A 155 6.39 3.38 -9.83
CA LYS A 155 7.23 2.32 -10.38
C LYS A 155 8.69 2.78 -10.53
N TYR A 156 8.94 3.99 -11.00
CA TYR A 156 10.30 4.54 -11.07
C TYR A 156 10.91 4.70 -9.68
N PHE A 157 10.14 5.14 -8.69
CA PHE A 157 10.60 5.16 -7.30
C PHE A 157 10.98 3.77 -6.79
N MET A 158 10.18 2.74 -7.07
CA MET A 158 10.52 1.36 -6.70
C MET A 158 11.83 0.91 -7.35
N GLN A 159 12.01 1.19 -8.64
CA GLN A 159 13.23 0.83 -9.37
C GLN A 159 14.46 1.54 -8.79
N ALA A 160 14.34 2.81 -8.42
CA ALA A 160 15.41 3.58 -7.81
C ALA A 160 15.74 3.10 -6.37
N LEU A 161 14.75 2.56 -5.65
CA LEU A 161 14.95 2.04 -4.29
C LEU A 161 15.51 0.60 -4.26
N SER A 162 15.41 -0.18 -5.34
CA SER A 162 15.91 -1.55 -5.39
C SER A 162 17.40 -1.65 -5.03
N PRO A 163 18.34 -0.88 -5.62
CA PRO A 163 19.74 -0.93 -5.26
C PRO A 163 20.00 -0.52 -3.80
N ILE A 164 19.23 0.43 -3.27
CA ILE A 164 19.33 0.87 -1.88
C ILE A 164 18.87 -0.24 -0.94
N SER A 165 17.77 -0.92 -1.28
CA SER A 165 17.25 -2.06 -0.55
C SER A 165 18.27 -3.21 -0.50
N GLU A 166 18.88 -3.53 -1.63
CA GLU A 166 19.92 -4.56 -1.75
C GLU A 166 21.14 -4.22 -0.91
N ALA A 167 21.67 -2.99 -1.04
CA ALA A 167 22.82 -2.53 -0.27
C ALA A 167 22.53 -2.50 1.25
N MET A 168 21.33 -2.09 1.64
CA MET A 168 20.90 -2.12 3.04
C MET A 168 20.80 -3.56 3.56
N SER A 169 20.23 -4.47 2.78
CA SER A 169 20.16 -5.90 3.10
C SER A 169 21.54 -6.51 3.28
N GLU A 170 22.47 -6.24 2.35
CA GLU A 170 23.86 -6.70 2.47
C GLU A 170 24.57 -6.14 3.71
N PHE A 171 24.46 -4.85 3.95
CA PHE A 171 25.04 -4.20 5.13
C PHE A 171 24.51 -4.81 6.42
N MET A 172 23.21 -5.02 6.49
CA MET A 172 22.58 -5.56 7.69
C MET A 172 22.89 -7.04 7.88
N ASN A 173 22.95 -7.84 6.81
CA ASN A 173 23.35 -9.24 6.88
C ASN A 173 24.78 -9.41 7.36
N LYS A 174 25.69 -8.52 6.95
CA LYS A 174 27.08 -8.47 7.48
C LYS A 174 27.13 -8.08 8.95
N LYS A 175 26.27 -7.16 9.41
CA LYS A 175 26.27 -6.65 10.78
C LYS A 175 25.55 -7.54 11.77
N PHE A 176 24.54 -8.30 11.33
CA PHE A 176 23.70 -9.15 12.18
C PHE A 176 23.82 -10.63 11.81
N GLU A 177 25.04 -11.10 11.60
CA GLU A 177 25.45 -12.46 11.24
C GLU A 177 24.31 -13.50 11.09
N GLY A 178 24.01 -13.87 9.85
CA GLY A 178 23.08 -14.97 9.54
C GLY A 178 21.59 -14.65 9.62
N LYS A 179 21.18 -13.36 9.69
CA LYS A 179 19.76 -12.99 9.60
C LYS A 179 19.44 -12.44 8.22
N GLU A 180 18.53 -13.08 7.56
CA GLU A 180 17.87 -12.49 6.40
C GLU A 180 16.94 -11.37 6.87
N LEU A 181 17.28 -10.13 6.53
CA LEU A 181 16.49 -8.95 6.88
C LEU A 181 15.75 -8.44 5.65
N ASN A 182 14.47 -8.16 5.85
CA ASN A 182 13.59 -7.60 4.82
C ASN A 182 13.52 -6.07 4.96
N VAL A 183 13.48 -5.39 3.82
CA VAL A 183 13.31 -3.94 3.77
C VAL A 183 11.83 -3.62 3.60
N GLY A 184 11.26 -2.97 4.61
CA GLY A 184 9.89 -2.50 4.61
C GLY A 184 9.76 -1.18 3.85
N LEU A 185 9.02 -1.22 2.76
CA LEU A 185 8.64 -0.06 1.96
C LEU A 185 7.12 0.09 2.01
N ASP A 186 6.62 1.29 1.80
CA ASP A 186 5.21 1.61 1.89
C ASP A 186 4.66 2.09 0.54
N TRP A 187 4.77 3.38 0.29
CA TRP A 187 4.25 4.01 -0.92
C TRP A 187 4.79 3.43 -2.23
N PRO A 188 6.08 3.09 -2.37
CA PRO A 188 6.57 2.49 -3.61
C PRO A 188 5.85 1.21 -3.97
N ILE A 189 5.48 0.38 -2.99
CA ILE A 189 4.75 -0.86 -3.22
C ILE A 189 3.28 -0.56 -3.50
N MET A 190 2.62 0.21 -2.63
CA MET A 190 1.19 0.49 -2.74
C MET A 190 0.84 1.32 -3.96
N GLY A 191 1.69 2.28 -4.32
CA GLY A 191 1.49 3.13 -5.49
C GLY A 191 2.03 2.55 -6.80
N GLY A 192 2.99 1.62 -6.75
CA GLY A 192 3.65 1.06 -7.93
C GLY A 192 3.04 -0.23 -8.48
N CYS A 193 2.15 -0.89 -7.73
CA CYS A 193 1.51 -2.13 -8.16
C CYS A 193 0.16 -1.84 -8.82
N ASN A 194 0.04 -2.17 -10.10
CA ASN A 194 -1.21 -1.99 -10.87
C ASN A 194 -2.39 -2.76 -10.24
N GLU A 195 -2.13 -3.93 -9.65
CA GLU A 195 -3.12 -4.77 -8.99
C GLU A 195 -3.79 -4.05 -7.81
N ILE A 196 -3.05 -3.23 -7.09
CA ILE A 196 -3.59 -2.42 -5.99
C ILE A 196 -4.54 -1.35 -6.54
N TRP A 197 -4.15 -0.66 -7.60
CA TRP A 197 -5.00 0.35 -8.24
C TRP A 197 -6.29 -0.24 -8.80
N LEU A 198 -6.21 -1.40 -9.46
CA LEU A 198 -7.39 -2.10 -9.96
C LEU A 198 -8.35 -2.56 -8.84
N THR A 199 -7.82 -2.81 -7.64
CA THR A 199 -8.62 -3.25 -6.50
C THR A 199 -9.29 -2.08 -5.79
N ILE A 200 -8.73 -0.88 -5.86
CA ILE A 200 -9.26 0.35 -5.25
C ILE A 200 -10.46 0.88 -6.08
N LEU A 201 -10.50 0.58 -7.37
CA LEU A 201 -11.54 1.00 -8.32
C LEU A 201 -12.75 0.09 -8.29
#